data_1c7be68291ee229b0fc518cab8884e3a
#
_entry.id   1c7be68291ee229b0fc518cab8884e3a
#
_cell.length_a   1.000
_cell.length_b   1.000
_cell.length_c   1.000
_cell.angle_alpha   90.00
_cell.angle_beta   90.00
_cell.angle_gamma   90.00
#
_symmetry.space_group_name_H-M   'P 1'
#
loop_
_entity.id
_entity.type
_entity.pdbx_description
1 polymer ?
#
loop_
_entity_poly.entity_id
_entity_poly.type
_entity_poly.pdbx_seq_one_letter_code
_entity_poly.pdbx_strand_id
1 'polypeptide(L)'
;MRAGLALCLLLLAGCVAPAACPPGFSQGVLATAYFGMGRGDAAPVPEVEWQGFLADTVTPAFPDGLTAWPAAGQWRSGARIVREESRGLFVVLPGATLAEAAARLAPVEAEWRRRQGQESVLRVFWEGCAGF
;
A
#
# COMPACT_ATOMS: atom_id res chain seq x y z
N MET A 1 -60.77 -25.04 -10.64
CA MET A 1 -60.16 -24.14 -9.65
C MET A 1 -58.74 -24.64 -9.37
N ARG A 2 -57.73 -23.95 -9.91
CA ARG A 2 -56.32 -24.29 -9.71
C ARG A 2 -55.70 -23.10 -8.94
N ALA A 3 -55.43 -23.35 -7.65
CA ALA A 3 -54.72 -22.38 -6.81
C ALA A 3 -53.25 -22.41 -7.14
N GLY A 4 -52.73 -21.30 -7.72
CA GLY A 4 -51.29 -21.12 -7.95
C GLY A 4 -50.60 -20.70 -6.65
N LEU A 5 -49.69 -21.52 -6.19
CA LEU A 5 -48.83 -21.23 -5.04
C LEU A 5 -47.67 -20.34 -5.54
N ALA A 6 -47.75 -19.05 -5.30
CA ALA A 6 -46.64 -18.11 -5.57
C ALA A 6 -45.58 -18.26 -4.47
N LEU A 7 -44.46 -18.89 -4.81
CA LEU A 7 -43.30 -19.03 -3.93
C LEU A 7 -42.50 -17.70 -4.00
N CYS A 8 -42.65 -16.82 -3.02
CA CYS A 8 -41.81 -15.62 -2.84
C CYS A 8 -40.44 -16.06 -2.31
N LEU A 9 -39.43 -16.12 -3.19
CA LEU A 9 -38.02 -16.19 -2.78
C LEU A 9 -37.61 -14.82 -2.23
N LEU A 10 -37.59 -14.68 -0.93
CA LEU A 10 -36.90 -13.58 -0.24
C LEU A 10 -35.38 -13.80 -0.38
N LEU A 11 -34.75 -13.06 -1.28
CA LEU A 11 -33.30 -12.92 -1.33
C LEU A 11 -32.86 -12.11 -0.12
N LEU A 12 -32.44 -12.77 0.94
CA LEU A 12 -31.73 -12.18 2.06
C LEU A 12 -30.34 -11.75 1.57
N ALA A 13 -30.21 -10.54 1.01
CA ALA A 13 -28.93 -9.88 0.83
C ALA A 13 -28.39 -9.52 2.23
N GLY A 14 -27.69 -10.45 2.84
CA GLY A 14 -26.97 -10.19 4.08
C GLY A 14 -25.87 -9.17 3.81
N CYS A 15 -26.09 -7.90 4.19
CA CYS A 15 -25.00 -6.94 4.31
C CYS A 15 -24.06 -7.46 5.41
N VAL A 16 -22.91 -8.02 5.02
CA VAL A 16 -21.82 -8.29 5.96
C VAL A 16 -21.28 -6.93 6.37
N ALA A 17 -21.70 -6.42 7.53
CA ALA A 17 -21.10 -5.23 8.13
C ALA A 17 -19.62 -5.55 8.40
N PRO A 18 -18.69 -4.62 8.09
CA PRO A 18 -17.29 -4.82 8.45
C PRO A 18 -17.17 -5.04 9.95
N ALA A 19 -16.35 -6.00 10.36
CA ALA A 19 -16.16 -6.29 11.77
C ALA A 19 -15.64 -5.06 12.50
N ALA A 20 -16.27 -4.71 13.62
CA ALA A 20 -15.82 -3.58 14.45
C ALA A 20 -14.43 -3.87 15.03
N CYS A 21 -13.59 -2.86 15.11
CA CYS A 21 -12.29 -2.99 15.73
C CYS A 21 -12.39 -3.21 17.25
N PRO A 22 -11.46 -3.95 17.86
CA PRO A 22 -11.38 -4.10 19.30
C PRO A 22 -11.20 -2.74 20.01
N PRO A 23 -11.53 -2.64 21.32
CA PRO A 23 -11.26 -1.44 22.08
C PRO A 23 -9.78 -1.01 22.01
N GLY A 24 -9.53 0.27 21.79
CA GLY A 24 -8.18 0.84 21.61
C GLY A 24 -7.65 0.77 20.18
N PHE A 25 -8.40 0.19 19.25
CA PHE A 25 -8.06 0.16 17.82
C PHE A 25 -9.05 0.96 16.99
N SER A 26 -8.56 1.54 15.91
CA SER A 26 -9.38 2.24 14.92
C SER A 26 -9.32 1.50 13.58
N GLN A 27 -10.44 1.48 12.87
CA GLN A 27 -10.44 1.07 11.47
C GLN A 27 -9.64 2.06 10.63
N GLY A 28 -9.00 1.55 9.59
CA GLY A 28 -8.26 2.36 8.64
C GLY A 28 -7.64 1.52 7.54
N VAL A 29 -6.78 2.15 6.77
CA VAL A 29 -6.01 1.48 5.72
C VAL A 29 -4.57 1.30 6.18
N LEU A 30 -4.09 0.08 6.01
CA LEU A 30 -2.69 -0.27 6.13
C LEU A 30 -2.11 -0.29 4.70
N ALA A 31 -1.01 0.40 4.48
CA ALA A 31 -0.40 0.46 3.17
C ALA A 31 1.07 0.08 3.23
N THR A 32 1.50 -0.72 2.26
CA THR A 32 2.91 -1.03 2.05
C THR A 32 3.30 -0.64 0.63
N ALA A 33 4.46 -0.01 0.50
CA ALA A 33 5.08 0.30 -0.79
C ALA A 33 6.51 -0.24 -0.83
N TYR A 34 6.96 -0.64 -2.02
CA TYR A 34 8.31 -1.13 -2.25
C TYR A 34 8.99 -0.29 -3.32
N PHE A 35 10.04 0.38 -2.92
CA PHE A 35 10.84 1.30 -3.73
C PHE A 35 12.11 0.60 -4.20
N GLY A 36 12.26 0.40 -5.51
CA GLY A 36 13.49 -0.17 -6.08
C GLY A 36 14.68 0.75 -5.84
N MET A 37 15.83 0.17 -5.56
CA MET A 37 17.08 0.90 -5.35
C MET A 37 18.00 0.86 -6.57
N GLY A 38 17.62 0.13 -7.62
CA GLY A 38 18.39 0.05 -8.87
C GLY A 38 18.22 1.29 -9.72
N ARG A 39 19.25 1.60 -10.51
CA ARG A 39 19.28 2.68 -11.51
C ARG A 39 19.78 2.15 -12.86
N GLY A 40 19.31 0.98 -13.28
CA GLY A 40 19.82 0.31 -14.47
C GLY A 40 21.30 -0.06 -14.32
N ASP A 41 22.14 0.42 -15.22
CA ASP A 41 23.61 0.17 -15.20
C ASP A 41 24.37 1.12 -14.26
N ALA A 42 23.71 2.12 -13.67
CA ALA A 42 24.32 3.02 -12.72
C ALA A 42 24.39 2.40 -11.30
N ALA A 43 25.19 3.02 -10.42
CA ALA A 43 25.26 2.62 -9.02
C ALA A 43 23.85 2.70 -8.37
N PRO A 44 23.51 1.76 -7.49
CA PRO A 44 22.26 1.80 -6.75
C PRO A 44 22.08 3.11 -5.98
N VAL A 45 20.82 3.42 -5.65
CA VAL A 45 20.47 4.59 -4.83
C VAL A 45 21.21 4.49 -3.49
N PRO A 46 22.05 5.47 -3.13
CA PRO A 46 22.75 5.43 -1.86
C PRO A 46 21.80 5.70 -0.69
N GLU A 47 22.14 5.18 0.48
CA GLU A 47 21.32 5.29 1.69
C GLU A 47 21.01 6.76 2.06
N VAL A 48 21.95 7.67 1.85
CA VAL A 48 21.74 9.10 2.13
C VAL A 48 20.61 9.71 1.29
N GLU A 49 20.45 9.29 0.04
CA GLU A 49 19.33 9.75 -0.81
C GLU A 49 17.99 9.15 -0.36
N TRP A 50 18.00 7.88 0.08
CA TRP A 50 16.81 7.26 0.68
C TRP A 50 16.39 7.99 1.95
N GLN A 51 17.33 8.26 2.86
CA GLN A 51 17.04 8.99 4.10
C GLN A 51 16.55 10.43 3.83
N GLY A 52 17.12 11.10 2.83
CA GLY A 52 16.65 12.40 2.37
C GLY A 52 15.20 12.32 1.87
N PHE A 53 14.88 11.33 1.04
CA PHE A 53 13.51 11.10 0.55
C PHE A 53 12.52 10.82 1.68
N LEU A 54 12.90 10.02 2.67
CA LEU A 54 12.06 9.81 3.86
C LEU A 54 11.79 11.12 4.60
N ALA A 55 12.81 11.95 4.78
CA ALA A 55 12.71 13.19 5.55
C ALA A 55 11.89 14.27 4.84
N ASP A 56 12.14 14.47 3.54
CA ASP A 56 11.57 15.61 2.79
C ASP A 56 10.26 15.30 2.07
N THR A 57 9.96 14.04 1.82
CA THR A 57 8.80 13.61 1.04
C THR A 57 7.86 12.69 1.83
N VAL A 58 8.37 11.61 2.41
CA VAL A 58 7.51 10.61 3.04
C VAL A 58 6.98 11.08 4.39
N THR A 59 7.86 11.58 5.26
CA THR A 59 7.47 12.07 6.59
C THR A 59 6.43 13.19 6.54
N PRO A 60 6.55 14.20 5.66
CA PRO A 60 5.50 15.22 5.51
C PRO A 60 4.16 14.66 5.02
N ALA A 61 4.18 13.59 4.20
CA ALA A 61 2.96 12.94 3.74
C ALA A 61 2.31 12.07 4.82
N PHE A 62 3.11 11.49 5.73
CA PHE A 62 2.68 10.59 6.80
C PHE A 62 3.25 11.01 8.16
N PRO A 63 2.83 12.17 8.69
CA PRO A 63 3.40 12.74 9.91
C PRO A 63 3.11 11.91 11.17
N ASP A 64 2.06 11.07 11.15
CA ASP A 64 1.68 10.21 12.28
C ASP A 64 2.60 8.99 12.43
N GLY A 65 3.46 8.75 11.46
CA GLY A 65 4.49 7.73 11.52
C GLY A 65 4.56 6.85 10.28
N LEU A 66 5.73 6.27 10.11
CA LEU A 66 6.06 5.30 9.09
C LEU A 66 7.05 4.28 9.63
N THR A 67 7.09 3.11 9.01
CA THR A 67 8.16 2.13 9.22
C THR A 67 8.80 1.83 7.89
N ALA A 68 10.13 1.90 7.82
CA ALA A 68 10.89 1.54 6.63
C ALA A 68 11.92 0.46 6.94
N TRP A 69 12.17 -0.42 5.97
CA TRP A 69 13.13 -1.52 6.12
C TRP A 69 13.82 -1.86 4.80
N PRO A 70 15.04 -2.43 4.84
CA PRO A 70 15.66 -3.04 3.67
C PRO A 70 14.84 -4.22 3.18
N ALA A 71 14.70 -4.33 1.86
CA ALA A 71 14.01 -5.44 1.21
C ALA A 71 14.77 -5.86 -0.05
N ALA A 72 14.47 -7.03 -0.57
CA ALA A 72 15.01 -7.55 -1.82
C ALA A 72 13.88 -8.09 -2.68
N GLY A 73 13.84 -7.64 -3.92
CA GLY A 73 12.89 -8.11 -4.92
C GLY A 73 13.56 -9.03 -5.93
N GLN A 74 12.79 -9.91 -6.53
CA GLN A 74 13.23 -10.62 -7.72
C GLN A 74 12.04 -10.89 -8.64
N TRP A 75 12.31 -10.84 -9.94
CA TRP A 75 11.32 -11.17 -10.96
C TRP A 75 11.96 -11.86 -12.15
N ARG A 76 11.13 -12.45 -12.99
CA ARG A 76 11.57 -13.06 -14.24
C ARG A 76 11.49 -12.04 -15.36
N SER A 77 12.59 -11.86 -16.07
CA SER A 77 12.65 -11.10 -17.32
C SER A 77 13.15 -12.03 -18.43
N GLY A 78 12.22 -12.52 -19.25
CA GLY A 78 12.51 -13.57 -20.22
C GLY A 78 13.01 -14.86 -19.54
N ALA A 79 14.20 -15.33 -19.90
CA ALA A 79 14.83 -16.51 -19.31
C ALA A 79 15.66 -16.21 -18.05
N ARG A 80 15.83 -14.94 -17.68
CA ARG A 80 16.69 -14.53 -16.55
C ARG A 80 15.88 -14.20 -15.32
N ILE A 81 16.46 -14.45 -14.15
CA ILE A 81 15.99 -13.92 -12.87
C ILE A 81 16.76 -12.62 -12.61
N VAL A 82 16.03 -11.52 -12.50
CA VAL A 82 16.56 -10.22 -12.07
C VAL A 82 16.35 -10.09 -10.58
N ARG A 83 17.38 -9.64 -9.88
CA ARG A 83 17.33 -9.34 -8.43
C ARG A 83 17.66 -7.89 -8.23
N GLU A 84 16.94 -7.24 -7.34
CA GLU A 84 17.12 -5.84 -7.03
C GLU A 84 16.95 -5.60 -5.52
N GLU A 85 17.84 -4.79 -4.95
CA GLU A 85 17.59 -4.23 -3.64
C GLU A 85 16.43 -3.26 -3.68
N SER A 86 15.64 -3.24 -2.62
CA SER A 86 14.51 -2.33 -2.45
C SER A 86 14.40 -1.85 -1.01
N ARG A 87 13.53 -0.87 -0.80
CA ARG A 87 13.12 -0.42 0.54
C ARG A 87 11.62 -0.61 0.67
N GLY A 88 11.21 -1.28 1.72
CA GLY A 88 9.83 -1.35 2.15
C GLY A 88 9.45 -0.11 2.96
N LEU A 89 8.24 0.36 2.78
CA LEU A 89 7.59 1.40 3.56
C LEU A 89 6.25 0.87 4.02
N PHE A 90 5.96 0.99 5.31
CA PHE A 90 4.66 0.72 5.88
C PHE A 90 4.12 1.96 6.56
N VAL A 91 2.87 2.27 6.28
CA VAL A 91 2.12 3.37 6.91
C VAL A 91 0.72 2.89 7.31
N VAL A 92 0.19 3.47 8.35
CA VAL A 92 -1.19 3.28 8.81
C VAL A 92 -1.92 4.60 8.63
N LEU A 93 -3.12 4.54 8.05
CA LEU A 93 -3.99 5.70 7.83
C LEU A 93 -5.32 5.45 8.55
N PRO A 94 -5.41 5.81 9.85
CA PRO A 94 -6.64 5.63 10.61
C PRO A 94 -7.79 6.42 9.99
N GLY A 95 -8.96 5.80 9.88
CA GLY A 95 -10.17 6.42 9.33
C GLY A 95 -10.18 6.63 7.82
N ALA A 96 -9.09 6.34 7.11
CA ALA A 96 -9.03 6.51 5.65
C ALA A 96 -9.74 5.36 4.91
N THR A 97 -10.29 5.68 3.76
CA THR A 97 -10.72 4.72 2.74
C THR A 97 -9.54 4.29 1.87
N LEU A 98 -9.68 3.19 1.14
CA LEU A 98 -8.67 2.74 0.16
C LEU A 98 -8.36 3.82 -0.90
N ALA A 99 -9.38 4.56 -1.34
CA ALA A 99 -9.21 5.64 -2.33
C ALA A 99 -8.39 6.81 -1.76
N GLU A 100 -8.66 7.22 -0.53
CA GLU A 100 -7.92 8.28 0.17
C GLU A 100 -6.48 7.86 0.46
N ALA A 101 -6.26 6.61 0.89
CA ALA A 101 -4.92 6.08 1.10
C ALA A 101 -4.10 6.04 -0.19
N ALA A 102 -4.70 5.59 -1.29
CA ALA A 102 -4.06 5.58 -2.61
C ALA A 102 -3.73 6.99 -3.09
N ALA A 103 -4.65 7.95 -2.93
CA ALA A 103 -4.44 9.35 -3.30
C ALA A 103 -3.31 9.99 -2.47
N ARG A 104 -3.18 9.63 -1.19
CA ARG A 104 -2.14 10.15 -0.30
C ARG A 104 -0.75 9.59 -0.63
N LEU A 105 -0.67 8.33 -1.07
CA LEU A 105 0.59 7.70 -1.44
C LEU A 105 1.07 8.08 -2.86
N ALA A 106 0.15 8.42 -3.76
CA ALA A 106 0.47 8.69 -5.17
C ALA A 106 1.54 9.79 -5.38
N PRO A 107 1.53 10.96 -4.71
CA PRO A 107 2.59 11.96 -4.87
C PRO A 107 3.95 11.47 -4.35
N VAL A 108 3.99 10.64 -3.32
CA VAL A 108 5.22 10.02 -2.78
C VAL A 108 5.86 9.12 -3.84
N GLU A 109 5.06 8.28 -4.48
CA GLU A 109 5.55 7.43 -5.57
C GLU A 109 6.02 8.23 -6.78
N ALA A 110 5.23 9.22 -7.18
CA ALA A 110 5.58 10.07 -8.32
C ALA A 110 6.92 10.75 -8.10
N GLU A 111 7.18 11.23 -6.89
CA GLU A 111 8.44 11.87 -6.53
C GLU A 111 9.62 10.89 -6.54
N TRP A 112 9.45 9.66 -6.01
CA TRP A 112 10.48 8.63 -6.10
C TRP A 112 10.82 8.29 -7.54
N ARG A 113 9.81 8.01 -8.35
CA ARG A 113 9.98 7.72 -9.78
C ARG A 113 10.70 8.84 -10.51
N ARG A 114 10.34 10.09 -10.21
CA ARG A 114 10.98 11.27 -10.77
C ARG A 114 12.46 11.38 -10.38
N ARG A 115 12.79 11.17 -9.10
CA ARG A 115 14.17 11.26 -8.59
C ARG A 115 15.06 10.15 -9.11
N GLN A 116 14.54 8.93 -9.17
CA GLN A 116 15.34 7.73 -9.39
C GLN A 116 15.19 7.11 -10.79
N GLY A 117 14.32 7.67 -11.63
CA GLY A 117 14.08 7.13 -12.97
C GLY A 117 13.37 5.77 -12.96
N GLN A 118 12.66 5.45 -11.89
CA GLN A 118 11.95 4.18 -11.74
C GLN A 118 10.65 4.18 -12.56
N GLU A 119 10.31 3.04 -13.15
CA GLU A 119 9.08 2.89 -13.93
C GLU A 119 7.85 2.74 -13.04
N SER A 120 7.98 2.06 -11.91
CA SER A 120 6.87 1.75 -11.02
C SER A 120 7.32 1.60 -9.56
N VAL A 121 6.35 1.67 -8.65
CA VAL A 121 6.47 1.31 -7.24
C VAL A 121 5.35 0.32 -6.94
N LEU A 122 5.69 -0.85 -6.39
CA LEU A 122 4.67 -1.80 -5.94
C LEU A 122 3.98 -1.25 -4.70
N ARG A 123 2.65 -1.26 -4.71
CA ARG A 123 1.81 -0.86 -3.59
C ARG A 123 0.86 -1.96 -3.20
N VAL A 124 0.63 -2.11 -1.93
CA VAL A 124 -0.41 -3.00 -1.40
C VAL A 124 -1.20 -2.24 -0.35
N PHE A 125 -2.52 -2.32 -0.44
CA PHE A 125 -3.45 -1.70 0.52
C PHE A 125 -4.38 -2.77 1.06
N TRP A 126 -4.70 -2.70 2.34
CA TRP A 126 -5.76 -3.49 2.95
C TRP A 126 -6.43 -2.71 4.08
N GLU A 127 -7.70 -2.98 4.29
CA GLU A 127 -8.45 -2.43 5.41
C GLU A 127 -8.18 -3.28 6.66
N GLY A 128 -8.07 -2.63 7.81
CA GLY A 128 -7.80 -3.33 9.05
C GLY A 128 -7.94 -2.44 10.27
N CYS A 129 -7.65 -3.03 11.42
CA CYS A 129 -7.62 -2.34 12.70
C CYS A 129 -6.19 -2.05 13.10
N ALA A 130 -5.91 -0.80 13.48
CA ALA A 130 -4.63 -0.39 14.02
C ALA A 130 -4.81 0.43 15.30
N GLY A 131 -3.87 0.30 16.23
CA GLY A 131 -3.82 1.05 17.49
C GLY A 131 -2.38 1.46 17.79
N PHE A 132 -2.23 2.56 18.51
CA PHE A 132 -0.96 3.13 18.97
C PHE A 132 -0.95 3.24 20.49
#